data_4142d20adb32b3b56175446222167dfc
#
_entry.id   4142d20adb32b3b56175446222167dfc
#
_cell.length_a   1.000
_cell.length_b   1.000
_cell.length_c   1.000
_cell.angle_alpha   90.00
_cell.angle_beta   90.00
_cell.angle_gamma   90.00
#
_symmetry.space_group_name_H-M   'P 1'
#
loop_
_entity.id
_entity.type
_entity.pdbx_description
1 polymer ?
#
loop_
_entity_poly.entity_id
_entity_poly.type
_entity_poly.pdbx_seq_one_letter_code
_entity_poly.pdbx_strand_id
1 'polypeptide(L)'
;MGQSNLILGIGELLWDVLPEGPRLGGAPANFTVMAGRLGNRAAILSRVGRDALGREAMDRLRPLPVDTGGVQIDAAHETGRVTVALESGQPSFTIHEPAAWDFLELTDDWIALAEGAGAICFGSLAQRSAVSRQTIQSLVAETPESCIRVFDVNLRTPHYSAEVVQESLELATVVKMNDAEVPLVLNLLDLDDGFDAFDGPAPLRAAALRLLSEFAALRMVGITRGGHGSMLVTREEVHEHGGFPVEVIDTIGAGDAFTAAMTHYLLRGASLATLNQAGNRWGGWVASQSGAMPELTDEIRNEIAAEIAAAS
;
A
#
# COMPACT_ATOMS: atom_id res chain seq x y z
N MET A 1 7.13 -12.83 -23.76
CA MET A 1 7.04 -13.56 -22.48
C MET A 1 5.90 -12.91 -21.72
N GLY A 2 4.97 -13.69 -21.12
CA GLY A 2 3.89 -13.10 -20.31
C GLY A 2 4.45 -12.37 -19.10
N GLN A 3 3.81 -11.29 -18.70
CA GLN A 3 4.19 -10.53 -17.50
C GLN A 3 4.13 -11.45 -16.27
N SER A 4 5.11 -11.35 -15.37
CA SER A 4 5.13 -12.15 -14.13
C SER A 4 3.94 -11.76 -13.25
N ASN A 5 3.29 -12.74 -12.62
CA ASN A 5 2.24 -12.51 -11.64
C ASN A 5 2.75 -12.47 -10.20
N LEU A 6 4.07 -12.39 -9.99
CA LEU A 6 4.66 -12.21 -8.68
C LEU A 6 4.51 -10.75 -8.22
N ILE A 7 3.86 -10.57 -7.07
CA ILE A 7 3.66 -9.28 -6.42
C ILE A 7 4.43 -9.28 -5.10
N LEU A 8 5.25 -8.27 -4.91
CA LEU A 8 6.02 -8.06 -3.68
C LEU A 8 5.44 -6.89 -2.89
N GLY A 9 5.38 -7.03 -1.57
CA GLY A 9 5.16 -5.91 -0.65
C GLY A 9 6.34 -5.79 0.28
N ILE A 10 6.99 -4.62 0.29
CA ILE A 10 8.18 -4.37 1.13
C ILE A 10 7.92 -3.23 2.11
N GLY A 11 8.24 -3.45 3.38
CA GLY A 11 8.16 -2.43 4.43
C GLY A 11 7.80 -2.99 5.79
N GLU A 12 6.99 -2.25 6.54
CA GLU A 12 6.62 -2.59 7.90
C GLU A 12 5.67 -3.79 7.99
N LEU A 13 5.93 -4.65 8.97
CA LEU A 13 5.03 -5.63 9.54
C LEU A 13 4.96 -5.35 11.05
N LEU A 14 3.77 -5.10 11.56
CA LEU A 14 3.58 -4.57 12.90
C LEU A 14 2.28 -5.05 13.55
N TRP A 15 2.15 -4.75 14.83
CA TRP A 15 0.94 -4.97 15.59
C TRP A 15 0.30 -3.63 15.98
N ASP A 16 -0.96 -3.45 15.62
CA ASP A 16 -1.81 -2.41 16.18
C ASP A 16 -2.34 -2.89 17.54
N VAL A 17 -1.82 -2.31 18.61
CA VAL A 17 -2.20 -2.66 19.98
C VAL A 17 -3.41 -1.81 20.38
N LEU A 18 -4.60 -2.38 20.14
CA LEU A 18 -5.89 -1.79 20.45
C LEU A 18 -6.37 -2.23 21.82
N PRO A 19 -7.31 -1.50 22.46
CA PRO A 19 -7.93 -1.92 23.71
C PRO A 19 -8.58 -3.33 23.66
N GLU A 20 -9.11 -3.70 22.50
CA GLU A 20 -9.76 -5.00 22.24
C GLU A 20 -8.76 -6.13 21.98
N GLY A 21 -7.49 -5.81 21.87
CA GLY A 21 -6.38 -6.74 21.61
C GLY A 21 -5.54 -6.39 20.38
N PRO A 22 -4.38 -7.03 20.26
CA PRO A 22 -3.44 -6.74 19.18
C PRO A 22 -3.98 -7.27 17.84
N ARG A 23 -3.88 -6.46 16.79
CA ARG A 23 -4.19 -6.82 15.40
C ARG A 23 -2.95 -6.74 14.54
N LEU A 24 -2.72 -7.77 13.75
CA LEU A 24 -1.62 -7.78 12.79
C LEU A 24 -1.92 -6.81 11.65
N GLY A 25 -0.94 -5.98 11.30
CA GLY A 25 -1.04 -4.93 10.29
C GLY A 25 0.31 -4.61 9.66
N GLY A 26 0.35 -3.44 9.03
CA GLY A 26 1.42 -2.96 8.17
C GLY A 26 0.93 -2.87 6.73
N ALA A 27 0.94 -1.68 6.14
CA ALA A 27 0.34 -1.46 4.82
C ALA A 27 0.92 -2.38 3.74
N PRO A 28 2.25 -2.61 3.64
CA PRO A 28 2.80 -3.54 2.67
C PRO A 28 2.35 -4.99 2.90
N ALA A 29 2.18 -5.42 4.16
CA ALA A 29 1.70 -6.77 4.48
C ALA A 29 0.22 -6.93 4.14
N ASN A 30 -0.63 -5.95 4.47
CA ASN A 30 -2.06 -5.94 4.12
C ASN A 30 -2.25 -6.02 2.59
N PHE A 31 -1.53 -5.17 1.85
CA PHE A 31 -1.49 -5.19 0.39
C PHE A 31 -1.12 -6.57 -0.15
N THR A 32 -0.04 -7.17 0.36
CA THR A 32 0.49 -8.44 -0.15
C THR A 32 -0.47 -9.59 0.11
N VAL A 33 -1.06 -9.65 1.32
CA VAL A 33 -2.08 -10.65 1.66
C VAL A 33 -3.28 -10.53 0.74
N MET A 34 -3.76 -9.32 0.49
CA MET A 34 -4.88 -9.11 -0.43
C MET A 34 -4.52 -9.50 -1.86
N ALA A 35 -3.32 -9.16 -2.34
CA ALA A 35 -2.83 -9.56 -3.67
C ALA A 35 -2.79 -11.09 -3.82
N GLY A 36 -2.34 -11.82 -2.79
CA GLY A 36 -2.37 -13.27 -2.77
C GLY A 36 -3.78 -13.86 -2.81
N ARG A 37 -4.71 -13.28 -2.06
CA ARG A 37 -6.15 -13.66 -2.08
C ARG A 37 -6.82 -13.44 -3.42
N LEU A 38 -6.36 -12.46 -4.19
CA LEU A 38 -6.80 -12.23 -5.57
C LEU A 38 -6.19 -13.23 -6.58
N GLY A 39 -5.37 -14.19 -6.11
CA GLY A 39 -4.82 -15.27 -6.93
C GLY A 39 -3.47 -14.94 -7.59
N ASN A 40 -2.74 -13.94 -7.10
CA ASN A 40 -1.37 -13.70 -7.50
C ASN A 40 -0.41 -14.55 -6.66
N ARG A 41 0.79 -14.82 -7.19
CA ARG A 41 1.92 -15.18 -6.35
C ARG A 41 2.33 -13.92 -5.59
N ALA A 42 2.36 -13.99 -4.25
CA ALA A 42 2.61 -12.80 -3.44
C ALA A 42 3.65 -13.12 -2.36
N ALA A 43 4.61 -12.23 -2.10
CA ALA A 43 5.61 -12.40 -1.07
C ALA A 43 5.79 -11.12 -0.24
N ILE A 44 5.88 -11.29 1.09
CA ILE A 44 6.12 -10.21 2.04
C ILE A 44 7.62 -10.11 2.28
N LEU A 45 8.18 -8.92 2.07
CA LEU A 45 9.55 -8.55 2.38
C LEU A 45 9.53 -7.59 3.57
N SER A 46 9.87 -8.10 4.74
CA SER A 46 9.82 -7.35 5.99
C SER A 46 10.80 -7.91 7.01
N ARG A 47 10.78 -7.38 8.24
CA ARG A 47 11.60 -7.88 9.34
C ARG A 47 10.82 -7.79 10.64
N VAL A 48 10.85 -8.87 11.43
CA VAL A 48 10.24 -8.97 12.75
C VAL A 48 11.26 -9.36 13.80
N GLY A 49 11.00 -9.02 15.04
CA GLY A 49 11.86 -9.38 16.17
C GLY A 49 11.82 -10.88 16.48
N ARG A 50 12.88 -11.38 17.12
CA ARG A 50 12.92 -12.74 17.72
C ARG A 50 12.15 -12.76 19.05
N ASP A 51 10.97 -12.18 19.09
CA ASP A 51 10.12 -12.06 20.26
C ASP A 51 8.79 -12.81 20.11
N ALA A 52 7.88 -12.66 21.07
CA ALA A 52 6.58 -13.33 21.03
C ALA A 52 5.70 -12.79 19.91
N LEU A 53 5.72 -11.47 19.69
CA LEU A 53 4.92 -10.81 18.65
C LEU A 53 5.39 -11.20 17.25
N GLY A 54 6.72 -11.33 17.04
CA GLY A 54 7.27 -11.78 15.76
C GLY A 54 6.88 -13.23 15.45
N ARG A 55 6.96 -14.12 16.43
CA ARG A 55 6.50 -15.50 16.27
C ARG A 55 5.01 -15.57 15.95
N GLU A 56 4.18 -14.84 16.70
CA GLU A 56 2.75 -14.78 16.46
C GLU A 56 2.40 -14.20 15.09
N ALA A 57 3.12 -13.16 14.63
CA ALA A 57 2.95 -12.61 13.30
C ALA A 57 3.19 -13.67 12.21
N MET A 58 4.29 -14.40 12.31
CA MET A 58 4.60 -15.49 11.38
C MET A 58 3.56 -16.61 11.42
N ASP A 59 3.07 -16.96 12.61
CA ASP A 59 2.04 -17.99 12.76
C ASP A 59 0.69 -17.58 12.15
N ARG A 60 0.32 -16.29 12.23
CA ARG A 60 -0.89 -15.74 11.61
C ARG A 60 -0.78 -15.61 10.10
N LEU A 61 0.42 -15.32 9.57
CA LEU A 61 0.63 -15.20 8.12
C LEU A 61 0.72 -16.57 7.43
N ARG A 62 1.21 -17.59 8.10
CA ARG A 62 1.44 -18.94 7.52
C ARG A 62 0.22 -19.56 6.81
N PRO A 63 -1.02 -19.46 7.32
CA PRO A 63 -2.20 -19.99 6.63
C PRO A 63 -2.71 -19.11 5.47
N LEU A 64 -2.16 -17.92 5.30
CA LEU A 64 -2.60 -16.99 4.25
C LEU A 64 -1.89 -17.27 2.92
N PRO A 65 -2.47 -16.89 1.79
CA PRO A 65 -1.93 -17.18 0.46
C PRO A 65 -0.77 -16.22 0.10
N VAL A 66 0.24 -16.13 0.97
CA VAL A 66 1.43 -15.30 0.79
C VAL A 66 2.68 -16.09 1.16
N ASP A 67 3.76 -15.83 0.44
CA ASP A 67 5.08 -16.32 0.82
C ASP A 67 5.67 -15.41 1.91
N THR A 68 6.03 -16.01 3.03
CA THR A 68 6.66 -15.35 4.18
C THR A 68 8.16 -15.65 4.28
N GLY A 69 8.73 -16.36 3.32
CA GLY A 69 10.16 -16.67 3.28
C GLY A 69 11.05 -15.43 3.20
N GLY A 70 10.51 -14.32 2.71
CA GLY A 70 11.16 -13.02 2.69
C GLY A 70 11.09 -12.22 4.01
N VAL A 71 10.44 -12.74 5.07
CA VAL A 71 10.40 -12.06 6.36
C VAL A 71 11.64 -12.40 7.18
N GLN A 72 12.49 -11.42 7.41
CA GLN A 72 13.73 -11.52 8.20
C GLN A 72 13.43 -11.59 9.69
N ILE A 73 14.31 -12.23 10.47
CA ILE A 73 14.20 -12.32 11.93
C ILE A 73 15.34 -11.53 12.59
N ASP A 74 15.00 -10.48 13.30
CA ASP A 74 15.94 -9.65 14.05
C ASP A 74 16.17 -10.19 15.46
N ALA A 75 17.44 -10.32 15.85
CA ALA A 75 17.80 -10.76 17.20
C ALA A 75 17.99 -9.58 18.18
N ALA A 76 18.10 -8.36 17.67
CA ALA A 76 18.45 -7.18 18.45
C ALA A 76 17.27 -6.20 18.66
N HIS A 77 16.33 -6.17 17.70
CA HIS A 77 15.21 -5.22 17.72
C HIS A 77 13.86 -5.94 17.85
N GLU A 78 12.93 -5.29 18.55
CA GLU A 78 11.59 -5.83 18.77
C GLU A 78 10.74 -5.75 17.48
N THR A 79 9.74 -6.63 17.41
CA THR A 79 8.68 -6.55 16.38
C THR A 79 7.95 -5.23 16.47
N GLY A 80 7.68 -4.62 15.33
CA GLY A 80 6.99 -3.33 15.24
C GLY A 80 5.63 -3.35 15.94
N ARG A 81 5.31 -2.26 16.61
CA ARG A 81 4.00 -2.04 17.24
C ARG A 81 3.57 -0.59 17.18
N VAL A 82 2.27 -0.40 17.07
CA VAL A 82 1.58 0.88 17.21
C VAL A 82 0.65 0.78 18.41
N THR A 83 0.79 1.67 19.37
CA THR A 83 -0.12 1.74 20.50
C THR A 83 -1.17 2.81 20.23
N VAL A 84 -2.44 2.45 20.42
CA VAL A 84 -3.55 3.38 20.33
C VAL A 84 -4.00 3.74 21.75
N ALA A 85 -3.89 5.02 22.07
CA ALA A 85 -4.38 5.57 23.33
C ALA A 85 -5.53 6.54 23.07
N LEU A 86 -6.46 6.66 23.99
CA LEU A 86 -7.51 7.68 23.96
C LEU A 86 -7.04 8.90 24.77
N GLU A 87 -6.66 9.97 24.10
CA GLU A 87 -6.34 11.25 24.75
C GLU A 87 -7.49 12.22 24.56
N SER A 88 -8.15 12.57 25.67
CA SER A 88 -9.33 13.47 25.67
C SER A 88 -10.45 13.00 24.74
N GLY A 89 -10.62 11.68 24.59
CA GLY A 89 -11.64 11.08 23.71
C GLY A 89 -11.27 11.01 22.23
N GLN A 90 -10.07 11.44 21.85
CA GLN A 90 -9.52 11.31 20.50
C GLN A 90 -8.47 10.18 20.49
N PRO A 91 -8.45 9.30 19.44
CA PRO A 91 -7.41 8.30 19.31
C PRO A 91 -6.06 8.95 19.00
N SER A 92 -5.04 8.61 19.80
CA SER A 92 -3.64 8.97 19.59
C SER A 92 -2.87 7.70 19.24
N PHE A 93 -2.06 7.77 18.19
CA PHE A 93 -1.28 6.64 17.67
C PHE A 93 0.20 6.87 17.94
N THR A 94 0.83 5.94 18.66
CA THR A 94 2.29 5.97 18.88
C THR A 94 2.92 4.81 18.13
N ILE A 95 3.67 5.11 17.08
CA ILE A 95 4.48 4.14 16.35
C ILE A 95 5.82 4.01 17.08
N HIS A 96 6.05 2.85 17.69
CA HIS A 96 7.25 2.62 18.47
C HIS A 96 8.50 2.50 17.59
N GLU A 97 9.61 3.07 18.11
CA GLU A 97 10.92 3.02 17.46
C GLU A 97 12.05 2.87 18.49
N PRO A 98 13.16 2.18 18.13
CA PRO A 98 13.32 1.46 16.87
C PRO A 98 12.50 0.15 16.83
N ALA A 99 12.14 -0.31 15.63
CA ALA A 99 11.49 -1.59 15.39
C ALA A 99 12.30 -2.43 14.41
N ALA A 100 12.11 -3.75 14.39
CA ALA A 100 12.88 -4.65 13.52
C ALA A 100 12.84 -4.24 12.04
N TRP A 101 11.69 -3.77 11.53
CA TRP A 101 11.56 -3.30 10.15
C TRP A 101 12.29 -1.97 9.84
N ASP A 102 12.87 -1.29 10.84
CA ASP A 102 13.79 -0.16 10.62
C ASP A 102 15.18 -0.63 10.15
N PHE A 103 15.44 -1.95 10.16
CA PHE A 103 16.73 -2.58 9.85
C PHE A 103 16.61 -3.65 8.76
N LEU A 104 15.85 -3.38 7.70
CA LEU A 104 15.75 -4.27 6.55
C LEU A 104 17.12 -4.44 5.89
N GLU A 105 17.48 -5.69 5.60
CA GLU A 105 18.75 -6.03 4.95
C GLU A 105 18.50 -6.47 3.51
N LEU A 106 19.23 -5.89 2.56
CA LEU A 106 19.20 -6.32 1.17
C LEU A 106 19.95 -7.66 1.05
N THR A 107 19.26 -8.72 0.62
CA THR A 107 19.82 -10.06 0.46
C THR A 107 19.73 -10.52 -0.99
N ASP A 108 20.59 -11.46 -1.39
CA ASP A 108 20.56 -12.06 -2.73
C ASP A 108 19.20 -12.70 -3.04
N ASP A 109 18.54 -13.30 -2.04
CA ASP A 109 17.19 -13.88 -2.21
C ASP A 109 16.15 -12.79 -2.52
N TRP A 110 16.23 -11.62 -1.87
CA TRP A 110 15.35 -10.50 -2.14
C TRP A 110 15.59 -9.90 -3.54
N ILE A 111 16.85 -9.79 -3.94
CA ILE A 111 17.23 -9.34 -5.29
C ILE A 111 16.63 -10.31 -6.34
N ALA A 112 16.81 -11.62 -6.16
CA ALA A 112 16.24 -12.61 -7.08
C ALA A 112 14.71 -12.55 -7.17
N LEU A 113 14.02 -12.25 -6.05
CA LEU A 113 12.57 -12.01 -6.06
C LEU A 113 12.21 -10.73 -6.82
N ALA A 114 12.96 -9.64 -6.63
CA ALA A 114 12.73 -8.37 -7.30
C ALA A 114 12.94 -8.47 -8.81
N GLU A 115 14.01 -9.12 -9.28
CA GLU A 115 14.27 -9.39 -10.70
C GLU A 115 13.13 -10.17 -11.38
N GLY A 116 12.41 -11.03 -10.62
CA GLY A 116 11.27 -11.81 -11.10
C GLY A 116 9.91 -11.14 -10.89
N ALA A 117 9.84 -9.96 -10.29
CA ALA A 117 8.59 -9.33 -9.90
C ALA A 117 7.83 -8.72 -11.09
N GLY A 118 6.51 -8.94 -11.15
CA GLY A 118 5.59 -8.20 -12.02
C GLY A 118 5.12 -6.90 -11.37
N ALA A 119 5.04 -6.86 -10.03
CA ALA A 119 4.78 -5.64 -9.28
C ALA A 119 5.48 -5.65 -7.91
N ILE A 120 5.81 -4.47 -7.41
CA ILE A 120 6.31 -4.24 -6.05
C ILE A 120 5.57 -3.03 -5.46
N CYS A 121 5.11 -3.16 -4.20
CA CYS A 121 4.49 -2.07 -3.45
C CYS A 121 5.35 -1.73 -2.23
N PHE A 122 5.54 -0.44 -1.99
CA PHE A 122 6.30 0.12 -0.87
C PHE A 122 5.65 1.42 -0.41
N GLY A 123 5.88 1.79 0.84
CA GLY A 123 5.32 2.99 1.46
C GLY A 123 6.38 3.93 2.03
N SER A 124 5.94 5.01 2.67
CA SER A 124 6.83 5.99 3.31
C SER A 124 7.32 5.55 4.68
N LEU A 125 6.49 4.85 5.47
CA LEU A 125 6.74 4.62 6.89
C LEU A 125 8.03 3.84 7.17
N ALA A 126 8.27 2.73 6.45
CA ALA A 126 9.49 1.94 6.63
C ALA A 126 10.76 2.66 6.17
N GLN A 127 10.62 3.74 5.39
CA GLN A 127 11.72 4.58 4.95
C GLN A 127 12.13 5.67 5.97
N ARG A 128 11.49 5.72 7.15
CA ARG A 128 11.90 6.62 8.22
C ARG A 128 13.33 6.32 8.72
N SER A 129 13.73 5.07 8.69
CA SER A 129 15.12 4.64 8.95
C SER A 129 15.94 4.70 7.67
N ALA A 130 17.12 5.32 7.74
CA ALA A 130 18.04 5.40 6.60
C ALA A 130 18.48 4.01 6.09
N VAL A 131 18.61 3.02 6.98
CA VAL A 131 18.97 1.65 6.64
C VAL A 131 17.89 1.00 5.77
N SER A 132 16.65 1.01 6.25
CA SER A 132 15.53 0.42 5.50
C SER A 132 15.19 1.22 4.25
N ARG A 133 15.33 2.56 4.28
CA ARG A 133 15.18 3.40 3.08
C ARG A 133 16.13 2.96 1.97
N GLN A 134 17.42 2.84 2.28
CA GLN A 134 18.41 2.40 1.30
C GLN A 134 18.08 1.00 0.75
N THR A 135 17.70 0.05 1.62
CA THR A 135 17.33 -1.30 1.21
C THR A 135 16.10 -1.29 0.29
N ILE A 136 15.03 -0.56 0.66
CA ILE A 136 13.80 -0.47 -0.14
C ILE A 136 14.09 0.12 -1.50
N GLN A 137 14.78 1.25 -1.56
CA GLN A 137 15.09 1.95 -2.81
C GLN A 137 15.99 1.11 -3.72
N SER A 138 17.04 0.49 -3.16
CA SER A 138 17.91 -0.41 -3.92
C SER A 138 17.13 -1.59 -4.48
N LEU A 139 16.27 -2.22 -3.68
CA LEU A 139 15.47 -3.36 -4.13
C LEU A 139 14.47 -2.97 -5.23
N VAL A 140 13.80 -1.83 -5.10
CA VAL A 140 12.87 -1.32 -6.12
C VAL A 140 13.61 -1.04 -7.43
N ALA A 141 14.85 -0.55 -7.36
CA ALA A 141 15.68 -0.30 -8.54
C ALA A 141 16.12 -1.59 -9.28
N GLU A 142 16.25 -2.73 -8.56
CA GLU A 142 16.58 -4.04 -9.16
C GLU A 142 15.40 -4.68 -9.90
N THR A 143 14.18 -4.13 -9.79
CA THR A 143 13.04 -4.67 -10.53
C THR A 143 13.14 -4.38 -12.03
N PRO A 144 12.64 -5.27 -12.91
CA PRO A 144 12.64 -5.04 -14.36
C PRO A 144 11.90 -3.74 -14.74
N GLU A 145 12.26 -3.13 -15.86
CA GLU A 145 11.59 -1.93 -16.38
C GLU A 145 10.06 -2.14 -16.59
N SER A 146 9.65 -3.38 -16.87
CA SER A 146 8.24 -3.77 -17.02
C SER A 146 7.52 -3.94 -15.69
N CYS A 147 8.21 -3.93 -14.55
CA CYS A 147 7.61 -4.08 -13.23
C CYS A 147 6.77 -2.85 -12.88
N ILE A 148 5.59 -3.09 -12.32
CA ILE A 148 4.73 -2.05 -11.75
C ILE A 148 5.26 -1.70 -10.37
N ARG A 149 5.85 -0.51 -10.21
CA ARG A 149 6.37 -0.01 -8.94
C ARG A 149 5.36 0.92 -8.32
N VAL A 150 4.66 0.42 -7.30
CA VAL A 150 3.57 1.14 -6.62
C VAL A 150 4.12 1.79 -5.35
N PHE A 151 4.12 3.12 -5.31
CA PHE A 151 4.34 3.88 -4.08
C PHE A 151 2.98 4.21 -3.45
N ASP A 152 2.64 3.53 -2.36
CA ASP A 152 1.50 3.90 -1.51
C ASP A 152 1.99 4.89 -0.46
N VAL A 153 1.64 6.16 -0.64
CA VAL A 153 2.22 7.30 0.10
C VAL A 153 2.04 7.14 1.60
N ASN A 154 0.82 6.91 2.05
CA ASN A 154 0.42 6.52 3.40
C ASN A 154 1.21 7.23 4.51
N LEU A 155 1.18 8.58 4.52
CA LEU A 155 1.96 9.42 5.44
C LEU A 155 1.59 9.19 6.90
N ARG A 156 2.58 9.06 7.75
CA ARG A 156 2.42 8.91 9.21
C ARG A 156 3.30 9.94 9.93
N THR A 157 2.68 11.00 10.44
CA THR A 157 3.38 12.04 11.21
C THR A 157 3.99 11.46 12.48
N PRO A 158 5.28 11.76 12.78
CA PRO A 158 6.23 12.61 12.07
C PRO A 158 7.18 11.85 11.12
N HIS A 159 6.89 10.61 10.71
CA HIS A 159 7.80 9.63 10.13
C HIS A 159 7.92 9.72 8.60
N TYR A 160 7.88 10.93 8.03
CA TYR A 160 8.12 11.16 6.60
C TYR A 160 8.91 12.46 6.37
N SER A 161 9.50 12.59 5.21
CA SER A 161 10.21 13.80 4.77
C SER A 161 10.00 14.05 3.27
N ALA A 162 10.29 15.28 2.83
CA ALA A 162 10.27 15.65 1.42
C ALA A 162 11.19 14.73 0.59
N GLU A 163 12.39 14.46 1.10
CA GLU A 163 13.37 13.58 0.46
C GLU A 163 12.82 12.16 0.22
N VAL A 164 12.20 11.55 1.25
CA VAL A 164 11.58 10.20 1.12
C VAL A 164 10.48 10.20 0.07
N VAL A 165 9.61 11.22 0.05
CA VAL A 165 8.52 11.32 -0.92
C VAL A 165 9.06 11.51 -2.34
N GLN A 166 10.02 12.40 -2.52
CA GLN A 166 10.63 12.69 -3.82
C GLN A 166 11.33 11.44 -4.39
N GLU A 167 12.25 10.83 -3.65
CA GLU A 167 13.00 9.64 -4.09
C GLU A 167 12.06 8.47 -4.40
N SER A 168 10.99 8.30 -3.61
CA SER A 168 9.98 7.27 -3.86
C SER A 168 9.20 7.52 -5.16
N LEU A 169 8.83 8.76 -5.45
CA LEU A 169 8.15 9.14 -6.69
C LEU A 169 9.04 9.01 -7.93
N GLU A 170 10.34 9.26 -7.80
CA GLU A 170 11.32 9.06 -8.88
C GLU A 170 11.44 7.59 -9.29
N LEU A 171 11.26 6.66 -8.34
CA LEU A 171 11.29 5.22 -8.59
C LEU A 171 9.93 4.66 -9.04
N ALA A 172 8.83 5.27 -8.63
CA ALA A 172 7.49 4.75 -8.83
C ALA A 172 7.02 4.86 -10.30
N THR A 173 6.26 3.85 -10.74
CA THR A 173 5.45 3.93 -11.98
C THR A 173 3.98 4.23 -11.69
N VAL A 174 3.54 3.94 -10.48
CA VAL A 174 2.20 4.23 -9.96
C VAL A 174 2.36 4.82 -8.57
N VAL A 175 1.68 5.92 -8.29
CA VAL A 175 1.53 6.45 -6.93
C VAL A 175 0.07 6.38 -6.51
N LYS A 176 -0.18 5.97 -5.27
CA LYS A 176 -1.50 6.04 -4.66
C LYS A 176 -1.42 6.86 -3.37
N MET A 177 -2.37 7.74 -3.19
CA MET A 177 -2.54 8.54 -1.98
C MET A 177 -4.03 8.76 -1.70
N ASN A 178 -4.38 9.23 -0.52
CA ASN A 178 -5.72 9.72 -0.25
C ASN A 178 -5.81 11.23 -0.51
N ASP A 179 -7.03 11.77 -0.57
CA ASP A 179 -7.29 13.19 -0.84
C ASP A 179 -6.68 14.14 0.19
N ALA A 180 -6.59 13.72 1.46
CA ALA A 180 -5.94 14.52 2.52
C ALA A 180 -4.40 14.54 2.39
N GLU A 181 -3.81 13.55 1.75
CA GLU A 181 -2.37 13.47 1.50
C GLU A 181 -1.93 14.33 0.31
N VAL A 182 -2.82 14.58 -0.65
CA VAL A 182 -2.49 15.33 -1.88
C VAL A 182 -1.86 16.70 -1.57
N PRO A 183 -2.48 17.60 -0.77
CA PRO A 183 -1.87 18.89 -0.45
C PRO A 183 -0.55 18.75 0.32
N LEU A 184 -0.43 17.74 1.18
CA LEU A 184 0.81 17.49 1.93
C LEU A 184 1.96 17.10 1.00
N VAL A 185 1.70 16.22 0.04
CA VAL A 185 2.70 15.78 -0.95
C VAL A 185 3.13 16.93 -1.83
N LEU A 186 2.21 17.73 -2.36
CA LEU A 186 2.55 18.90 -3.19
C LEU A 186 3.37 19.93 -2.41
N ASN A 187 3.00 20.18 -1.15
CA ASN A 187 3.74 21.12 -0.29
C ASN A 187 5.15 20.61 0.02
N LEU A 188 5.31 19.30 0.34
CA LEU A 188 6.62 18.70 0.58
C LEU A 188 7.57 18.80 -0.63
N LEU A 189 7.02 18.84 -1.84
CA LEU A 189 7.77 18.87 -3.10
C LEU A 189 7.92 20.28 -3.69
N ASP A 190 7.45 21.32 -3.00
CA ASP A 190 7.38 22.70 -3.53
C ASP A 190 6.62 22.78 -4.88
N LEU A 191 5.59 21.94 -5.04
CA LEU A 191 4.74 21.88 -6.24
C LEU A 191 3.35 22.51 -6.04
N ASP A 192 3.14 23.16 -4.91
CA ASP A 192 1.89 23.85 -4.59
C ASP A 192 1.82 25.22 -5.30
N ASP A 193 1.38 25.20 -6.55
CA ASP A 193 1.23 26.40 -7.40
C ASP A 193 0.00 27.25 -7.05
N GLY A 194 -0.43 27.27 -5.77
CA GLY A 194 -1.54 28.10 -5.28
C GLY A 194 -2.91 27.44 -5.41
N PHE A 195 -2.97 26.15 -5.15
CA PHE A 195 -4.25 25.46 -4.94
C PHE A 195 -4.89 25.97 -3.63
N ASP A 196 -5.79 26.93 -3.71
CA ASP A 196 -6.46 27.55 -2.54
C ASP A 196 -7.33 26.57 -1.73
N ALA A 197 -7.79 25.48 -2.36
CA ALA A 197 -8.51 24.38 -1.70
C ALA A 197 -8.50 23.13 -2.57
N PHE A 198 -8.31 21.95 -1.94
CA PHE A 198 -8.48 20.64 -2.58
C PHE A 198 -9.91 20.10 -2.41
N ASP A 199 -10.90 21.01 -2.53
CA ASP A 199 -12.30 20.65 -2.41
C ASP A 199 -12.86 20.23 -3.78
N GLY A 200 -13.22 18.97 -3.89
CA GLY A 200 -13.76 18.39 -5.11
C GLY A 200 -12.73 17.82 -6.10
N PRO A 201 -13.20 17.28 -7.24
CA PRO A 201 -12.36 16.50 -8.15
C PRO A 201 -11.40 17.34 -9.02
N ALA A 202 -11.73 18.60 -9.34
CA ALA A 202 -10.93 19.39 -10.27
C ALA A 202 -9.52 19.73 -9.72
N PRO A 203 -9.34 20.19 -8.47
CA PRO A 203 -8.02 20.38 -7.89
C PRO A 203 -7.23 19.08 -7.76
N LEU A 204 -7.87 17.97 -7.37
CA LEU A 204 -7.22 16.66 -7.27
C LEU A 204 -6.70 16.16 -8.63
N ARG A 205 -7.49 16.38 -9.70
CA ARG A 205 -7.04 16.08 -11.06
C ARG A 205 -5.84 16.94 -11.47
N ALA A 206 -5.86 18.22 -11.18
CA ALA A 206 -4.75 19.13 -11.50
C ALA A 206 -3.48 18.72 -10.76
N ALA A 207 -3.57 18.37 -9.47
CA ALA A 207 -2.48 17.85 -8.66
C ALA A 207 -1.90 16.56 -9.25
N ALA A 208 -2.74 15.61 -9.63
CA ALA A 208 -2.31 14.36 -10.26
C ALA A 208 -1.56 14.60 -11.57
N LEU A 209 -2.06 15.47 -12.43
CA LEU A 209 -1.39 15.85 -13.69
C LEU A 209 -0.07 16.58 -13.43
N ARG A 210 0.01 17.39 -12.38
CA ARG A 210 1.27 18.04 -11.96
C ARG A 210 2.32 17.01 -11.58
N LEU A 211 1.98 16.02 -10.76
CA LEU A 211 2.88 14.92 -10.41
C LEU A 211 3.31 14.11 -11.64
N LEU A 212 2.38 13.77 -12.54
CA LEU A 212 2.69 13.08 -13.79
C LEU A 212 3.63 13.88 -14.70
N SER A 213 3.57 15.20 -14.68
CA SER A 213 4.48 16.05 -15.47
C SER A 213 5.88 16.14 -14.86
N GLU A 214 5.97 16.12 -13.53
CA GLU A 214 7.23 16.26 -12.80
C GLU A 214 8.04 14.95 -12.81
N PHE A 215 7.37 13.80 -12.60
CA PHE A 215 8.04 12.52 -12.48
C PHE A 215 7.90 11.69 -13.76
N ALA A 216 8.96 11.60 -14.55
CA ALA A 216 8.94 10.97 -15.88
C ALA A 216 8.61 9.47 -15.86
N ALA A 217 9.03 8.75 -14.81
CA ALA A 217 8.73 7.32 -14.62
C ALA A 217 7.27 7.06 -14.26
N LEU A 218 6.61 8.05 -13.65
CA LEU A 218 5.24 7.92 -13.17
C LEU A 218 4.25 7.82 -14.34
N ARG A 219 3.43 6.79 -14.37
CA ARG A 219 2.45 6.50 -15.43
C ARG A 219 1.01 6.71 -14.95
N MET A 220 0.75 6.55 -13.64
CA MET A 220 -0.59 6.67 -13.07
C MET A 220 -0.54 7.23 -11.65
N VAL A 221 -1.50 8.09 -11.34
CA VAL A 221 -1.80 8.60 -10.00
C VAL A 221 -3.17 8.11 -9.59
N GLY A 222 -3.28 7.44 -8.46
CA GLY A 222 -4.54 7.04 -7.83
C GLY A 222 -4.79 7.89 -6.58
N ILE A 223 -5.97 8.52 -6.51
CA ILE A 223 -6.40 9.31 -5.36
C ILE A 223 -7.69 8.71 -4.80
N THR A 224 -7.62 8.19 -3.57
CA THR A 224 -8.80 7.67 -2.85
C THR A 224 -9.43 8.77 -2.01
N ARG A 225 -10.77 8.76 -1.90
CA ARG A 225 -11.58 9.80 -1.23
C ARG A 225 -12.55 9.19 -0.21
N GLY A 226 -12.13 8.12 0.46
CA GLY A 226 -12.97 7.37 1.39
C GLY A 226 -14.30 6.94 0.77
N GLY A 227 -15.42 7.24 1.41
CA GLY A 227 -16.77 6.92 0.92
C GLY A 227 -17.16 7.64 -0.38
N HIS A 228 -16.40 8.65 -0.81
CA HIS A 228 -16.59 9.37 -2.08
C HIS A 228 -15.84 8.71 -3.26
N GLY A 229 -15.32 7.52 -3.05
CA GLY A 229 -14.68 6.72 -4.10
C GLY A 229 -13.26 7.14 -4.41
N SER A 230 -12.92 7.24 -5.69
CA SER A 230 -11.54 7.52 -6.10
C SER A 230 -11.45 8.09 -7.51
N MET A 231 -10.26 8.59 -7.83
CA MET A 231 -9.87 9.07 -9.15
C MET A 231 -8.58 8.38 -9.56
N LEU A 232 -8.51 7.84 -10.77
CA LEU A 232 -7.28 7.39 -11.41
C LEU A 232 -6.96 8.31 -12.58
N VAL A 233 -5.72 8.76 -12.65
CA VAL A 233 -5.25 9.72 -13.65
C VAL A 233 -4.00 9.19 -14.33
N THR A 234 -4.00 9.16 -15.66
CA THR A 234 -2.82 8.99 -16.50
C THR A 234 -2.57 10.28 -17.31
N ARG A 235 -1.56 10.32 -18.16
CA ARG A 235 -1.36 11.46 -19.06
C ARG A 235 -2.45 11.59 -20.12
N GLU A 236 -3.09 10.47 -20.47
CA GLU A 236 -4.06 10.35 -21.56
C GLU A 236 -5.52 10.32 -21.07
N GLU A 237 -5.76 9.78 -19.88
CA GLU A 237 -7.09 9.46 -19.40
C GLU A 237 -7.28 9.77 -17.93
N VAL A 238 -8.50 10.12 -17.55
CA VAL A 238 -8.95 10.28 -16.18
C VAL A 238 -10.23 9.48 -15.99
N HIS A 239 -10.28 8.68 -14.93
CA HIS A 239 -11.49 7.96 -14.55
C HIS A 239 -11.84 8.23 -13.10
N GLU A 240 -13.06 8.70 -12.85
CA GLU A 240 -13.62 8.91 -11.50
C GLU A 240 -14.63 7.81 -11.20
N HIS A 241 -14.63 7.36 -9.94
CA HIS A 241 -15.62 6.43 -9.41
C HIS A 241 -16.19 7.00 -8.10
N GLY A 242 -17.51 6.95 -7.93
CA GLY A 242 -18.19 7.51 -6.76
C GLY A 242 -18.13 6.66 -5.49
N GLY A 243 -17.44 5.52 -5.53
CA GLY A 243 -17.44 4.53 -4.44
C GLY A 243 -18.64 3.59 -4.48
N PHE A 244 -18.67 2.67 -3.54
CA PHE A 244 -19.80 1.77 -3.30
C PHE A 244 -20.39 2.08 -1.93
N PRO A 245 -21.73 2.13 -1.80
CA PRO A 245 -22.35 2.24 -0.49
C PRO A 245 -22.10 0.95 0.31
N VAL A 246 -21.42 1.06 1.43
CA VAL A 246 -21.14 -0.04 2.34
C VAL A 246 -21.41 0.38 3.79
N GLU A 247 -21.81 -0.55 4.62
CA GLU A 247 -21.84 -0.35 6.07
C GLU A 247 -20.39 -0.45 6.58
N VAL A 248 -19.84 0.67 7.02
CA VAL A 248 -18.44 0.75 7.47
C VAL A 248 -18.33 0.20 8.88
N ILE A 249 -17.52 -0.85 9.03
CA ILE A 249 -17.17 -1.45 10.34
C ILE A 249 -15.79 -1.00 10.77
N ASP A 250 -14.78 -1.07 9.85
CA ASP A 250 -13.39 -0.73 10.11
C ASP A 250 -12.72 -0.27 8.82
N THR A 251 -12.08 0.88 8.82
CA THR A 251 -11.43 1.40 7.61
C THR A 251 -9.97 0.96 7.45
N ILE A 252 -9.42 0.25 8.45
CA ILE A 252 -8.03 -0.23 8.42
C ILE A 252 -7.85 -1.24 7.27
N GLY A 253 -6.84 -1.02 6.42
CA GLY A 253 -6.54 -1.89 5.29
C GLY A 253 -7.41 -1.68 4.04
N ALA A 254 -8.44 -0.82 4.08
CA ALA A 254 -9.28 -0.55 2.91
C ALA A 254 -8.47 0.07 1.76
N GLY A 255 -7.55 1.01 2.07
CA GLY A 255 -6.62 1.59 1.11
C GLY A 255 -5.65 0.56 0.54
N ASP A 256 -5.14 -0.32 1.39
CA ASP A 256 -4.22 -1.39 0.99
C ASP A 256 -4.91 -2.39 0.06
N ALA A 257 -6.17 -2.73 0.33
CA ALA A 257 -7.00 -3.58 -0.53
C ALA A 257 -7.33 -2.92 -1.87
N PHE A 258 -7.62 -1.61 -1.86
CA PHE A 258 -7.76 -0.82 -3.09
C PHE A 258 -6.49 -0.92 -3.95
N THR A 259 -5.32 -0.68 -3.35
CA THR A 259 -4.02 -0.72 -4.03
C THR A 259 -3.72 -2.12 -4.57
N ALA A 260 -4.01 -3.17 -3.81
CA ALA A 260 -3.80 -4.55 -4.22
C ALA A 260 -4.69 -4.95 -5.41
N ALA A 261 -5.97 -4.59 -5.36
CA ALA A 261 -6.91 -4.87 -6.44
C ALA A 261 -6.55 -4.10 -7.72
N MET A 262 -6.28 -2.81 -7.60
CA MET A 262 -5.80 -1.97 -8.72
C MET A 262 -4.56 -2.60 -9.36
N THR A 263 -3.57 -3.01 -8.58
CA THR A 263 -2.33 -3.64 -9.07
C THR A 263 -2.60 -4.99 -9.74
N HIS A 264 -3.48 -5.83 -9.16
CA HIS A 264 -3.89 -7.11 -9.72
C HIS A 264 -4.46 -6.98 -11.13
N TYR A 265 -5.38 -6.03 -11.32
CA TYR A 265 -6.02 -5.80 -12.63
C TYR A 265 -5.09 -5.07 -13.60
N LEU A 266 -4.23 -4.17 -13.10
CA LEU A 266 -3.22 -3.47 -13.92
C LEU A 266 -2.22 -4.47 -14.54
N LEU A 267 -1.75 -5.46 -13.77
CA LEU A 267 -0.91 -6.56 -14.28
C LEU A 267 -1.58 -7.37 -15.40
N ARG A 268 -2.90 -7.31 -15.51
CA ARG A 268 -3.69 -8.01 -16.54
C ARG A 268 -4.08 -7.13 -17.71
N GLY A 269 -3.61 -5.87 -17.72
CA GLY A 269 -3.88 -4.92 -18.80
C GLY A 269 -5.33 -4.45 -18.85
N ALA A 270 -6.02 -4.44 -17.71
CA ALA A 270 -7.40 -3.96 -17.64
C ALA A 270 -7.49 -2.44 -17.89
N SER A 271 -8.67 -1.96 -18.28
CA SER A 271 -8.94 -0.54 -18.51
C SER A 271 -8.86 0.27 -17.22
N LEU A 272 -8.61 1.59 -17.32
CA LEU A 272 -8.58 2.49 -16.16
C LEU A 272 -9.90 2.44 -15.37
N ALA A 273 -11.02 2.31 -16.05
CA ALA A 273 -12.33 2.13 -15.45
C ALA A 273 -12.42 0.86 -14.60
N THR A 274 -11.95 -0.28 -15.14
CA THR A 274 -11.92 -1.56 -14.43
C THR A 274 -10.99 -1.51 -13.20
N LEU A 275 -9.81 -0.86 -13.33
CA LEU A 275 -8.89 -0.67 -12.20
C LEU A 275 -9.57 0.09 -11.06
N ASN A 276 -10.24 1.18 -11.41
CA ASN A 276 -10.89 2.06 -10.45
C ASN A 276 -12.07 1.37 -9.76
N GLN A 277 -12.90 0.67 -10.53
CA GLN A 277 -14.01 -0.13 -10.00
C GLN A 277 -13.51 -1.22 -9.06
N ALA A 278 -12.49 -1.99 -9.47
CA ALA A 278 -11.93 -3.07 -8.66
C ALA A 278 -11.36 -2.53 -7.34
N GLY A 279 -10.58 -1.45 -7.40
CA GLY A 279 -10.04 -0.81 -6.20
C GLY A 279 -11.14 -0.41 -5.22
N ASN A 280 -12.18 0.30 -5.70
CA ASN A 280 -13.31 0.72 -4.85
C ASN A 280 -14.10 -0.47 -4.30
N ARG A 281 -14.34 -1.50 -5.11
CA ARG A 281 -15.15 -2.65 -4.69
C ARG A 281 -14.44 -3.44 -3.59
N TRP A 282 -13.14 -3.72 -3.75
CA TRP A 282 -12.35 -4.45 -2.76
C TRP A 282 -12.03 -3.61 -1.52
N GLY A 283 -11.73 -2.32 -1.70
CA GLY A 283 -11.55 -1.39 -0.57
C GLY A 283 -12.84 -1.26 0.25
N GLY A 284 -13.99 -1.13 -0.41
CA GLY A 284 -15.30 -1.10 0.24
C GLY A 284 -15.65 -2.41 0.95
N TRP A 285 -15.32 -3.56 0.35
CA TRP A 285 -15.51 -4.85 1.01
C TRP A 285 -14.67 -4.97 2.29
N VAL A 286 -13.38 -4.60 2.26
CA VAL A 286 -12.55 -4.60 3.48
C VAL A 286 -13.11 -3.63 4.52
N ALA A 287 -13.55 -2.44 4.12
CA ALA A 287 -14.14 -1.47 5.04
C ALA A 287 -15.41 -1.98 5.74
N SER A 288 -16.13 -2.94 5.14
CA SER A 288 -17.30 -3.61 5.73
C SER A 288 -16.95 -4.81 6.62
N GLN A 289 -15.67 -5.05 6.87
CA GLN A 289 -15.20 -6.16 7.70
C GLN A 289 -14.40 -5.64 8.91
N SER A 290 -14.09 -6.51 9.86
CA SER A 290 -13.23 -6.17 11.00
C SER A 290 -11.78 -6.49 10.68
N GLY A 291 -10.89 -5.48 10.79
CA GLY A 291 -9.44 -5.59 10.59
C GLY A 291 -9.01 -5.58 9.12
N ALA A 292 -7.71 -5.40 8.92
CA ALA A 292 -7.12 -5.17 7.59
C ALA A 292 -7.01 -6.43 6.71
N MET A 293 -7.06 -7.62 7.31
CA MET A 293 -6.89 -8.89 6.61
C MET A 293 -8.10 -9.83 6.87
N PRO A 294 -9.37 -9.40 6.61
CA PRO A 294 -10.56 -10.20 6.90
C PRO A 294 -10.54 -11.51 6.12
N GLU A 295 -11.17 -12.55 6.64
CA GLU A 295 -11.29 -13.82 5.94
C GLU A 295 -12.07 -13.65 4.63
N LEU A 296 -11.50 -14.15 3.54
CA LEU A 296 -12.10 -14.09 2.21
C LEU A 296 -12.41 -15.50 1.72
N THR A 297 -13.70 -15.82 1.55
CA THR A 297 -14.13 -17.08 0.96
C THR A 297 -14.05 -17.03 -0.57
N ASP A 298 -13.94 -18.22 -1.21
CA ASP A 298 -13.96 -18.32 -2.67
C ASP A 298 -15.28 -17.81 -3.26
N GLU A 299 -16.39 -17.96 -2.54
CA GLU A 299 -17.71 -17.46 -2.94
C GLU A 299 -17.71 -15.93 -3.07
N ILE A 300 -17.31 -15.21 -2.01
CA ILE A 300 -17.20 -13.74 -2.01
C ILE A 300 -16.23 -13.25 -3.09
N ARG A 301 -15.08 -13.92 -3.22
CA ARG A 301 -14.10 -13.57 -4.23
C ARG A 301 -14.69 -13.68 -5.65
N ASN A 302 -15.38 -14.77 -5.95
CA ASN A 302 -15.95 -15.01 -7.26
C ASN A 302 -17.13 -14.07 -7.56
N GLU A 303 -17.95 -13.74 -6.56
CA GLU A 303 -19.04 -12.78 -6.67
C GLU A 303 -18.50 -11.39 -7.04
N ILE A 304 -17.53 -10.88 -6.27
CA ILE A 304 -16.92 -9.57 -6.53
C ILE A 304 -16.23 -9.55 -7.91
N ALA A 305 -15.51 -10.61 -8.26
CA ALA A 305 -14.87 -10.69 -9.57
C ALA A 305 -15.89 -10.68 -10.72
N ALA A 306 -17.04 -11.34 -10.57
CA ALA A 306 -18.11 -11.31 -11.55
C ALA A 306 -18.75 -9.93 -11.68
N GLU A 307 -18.98 -9.22 -10.57
CA GLU A 307 -19.46 -7.83 -10.57
C GLU A 307 -18.51 -6.89 -11.34
N ILE A 308 -17.20 -7.01 -11.07
CA ILE A 308 -16.19 -6.19 -11.77
C ILE A 308 -16.19 -6.50 -13.28
N ALA A 309 -16.24 -7.78 -13.66
CA ALA A 309 -16.26 -8.17 -15.06
C ALA A 309 -17.53 -7.73 -15.81
N ALA A 310 -18.68 -7.68 -15.13
CA ALA A 310 -19.94 -7.23 -15.72
C ALA A 310 -20.00 -5.71 -15.99
N ALA A 311 -19.19 -4.93 -15.29
CA ALA A 311 -19.13 -3.47 -15.40
C ALA A 311 -17.96 -2.96 -16.27
N SER A 312 -17.10 -3.88 -16.74
CA SER A 312 -15.95 -3.62 -17.63
C SER A 312 -16.36 -3.80 -19.09
#